data_4a0d698b85d983e2b69e9ffc6757ed1b
#
_entry.id   4a0d698b85d983e2b69e9ffc6757ed1b
#
_cell.length_a   1.000
_cell.length_b   1.000
_cell.length_c   1.000
_cell.angle_alpha   90.00
_cell.angle_beta   90.00
_cell.angle_gamma   90.00
#
_symmetry.space_group_name_H-M   'P 1'
#
loop_
_entity.id
_entity.type
_entity.pdbx_description
1 polymer ?
#
loop_
_entity_poly.entity_id
_entity_poly.type
_entity_poly.pdbx_seq_one_letter_code
_entity_poly.pdbx_strand_id
1 'polypeptide(L)'
;MDTLQWLTETEFGKCIFTMLVSMVPIIELRGGLPFGVALGLPYHLAFPAAVLGNLIPAPFIIVYIRRIFELMRKYLPRLNGLVDRLEQKAHLKGQKVQKYQYIGLWLFVAIPLPGTGAWTGSLAAAFLGMRLKKLSLIHI
;
A
#
# COMPACT_ATOMS: atom_id res chain seq x y z
N MET A 1 13.46 30.81 6.68
CA MET A 1 13.82 29.45 6.19
C MET A 1 12.53 28.88 5.61
N ASP A 2 12.51 28.71 4.31
CA ASP A 2 11.31 28.20 3.64
C ASP A 2 11.08 26.72 3.99
N THR A 3 9.83 26.31 4.04
CA THR A 3 9.44 24.94 4.39
C THR A 3 10.14 23.88 3.53
N LEU A 4 10.44 24.20 2.29
CA LEU A 4 11.18 23.32 1.38
C LEU A 4 12.68 23.18 1.77
N GLN A 5 13.33 24.27 2.17
CA GLN A 5 14.71 24.25 2.65
C GLN A 5 14.81 23.43 3.93
N TRP A 6 13.87 23.61 4.87
CA TRP A 6 13.86 22.80 6.09
C TRP A 6 13.75 21.30 5.80
N LEU A 7 12.89 20.90 4.84
CA LEU A 7 12.70 19.50 4.45
C LEU A 7 13.92 18.86 3.78
N THR A 8 14.77 19.67 3.14
CA THR A 8 15.92 19.17 2.38
C THR A 8 17.26 19.35 3.10
N GLU A 9 17.35 20.24 4.06
CA GLU A 9 18.61 20.54 4.77
C GLU A 9 18.73 19.85 6.13
N THR A 10 17.60 19.66 6.84
CA THR A 10 17.62 18.99 8.15
C THR A 10 17.46 17.48 8.02
N GLU A 11 18.15 16.70 8.85
CA GLU A 11 17.99 15.22 8.84
C GLU A 11 16.54 14.79 9.10
N PHE A 12 15.87 15.47 10.03
CA PHE A 12 14.46 15.21 10.33
C PHE A 12 13.56 15.58 9.17
N GLY A 13 13.81 16.70 8.49
CA GLY A 13 13.10 17.09 7.28
C GLY A 13 13.27 16.09 6.15
N LYS A 14 14.48 15.60 5.92
CA LYS A 14 14.78 14.55 4.95
C LYS A 14 14.04 13.24 5.25
N CYS A 15 13.93 12.85 6.53
CA CYS A 15 13.14 11.70 6.94
C CYS A 15 11.67 11.88 6.58
N ILE A 16 11.07 13.03 6.93
CA ILE A 16 9.66 13.33 6.59
C ILE A 16 9.47 13.33 5.08
N PHE A 17 10.38 13.94 4.34
CA PHE A 17 10.30 14.01 2.88
C PHE A 17 10.40 12.62 2.25
N THR A 18 11.33 11.78 2.71
CA THR A 18 11.45 10.37 2.30
C THR A 18 10.19 9.59 2.59
N MET A 19 9.58 9.80 3.77
CA MET A 19 8.32 9.19 4.15
C MET A 19 7.19 9.61 3.23
N LEU A 20 7.04 10.90 2.93
CA LEU A 20 6.01 11.42 2.03
C LEU A 20 6.17 10.91 0.60
N VAL A 21 7.40 10.86 0.08
CA VAL A 21 7.70 10.30 -1.24
C VAL A 21 7.34 8.82 -1.29
N SER A 22 7.60 8.07 -0.23
CA SER A 22 7.26 6.64 -0.14
C SER A 22 5.74 6.38 -0.03
N MET A 23 4.95 7.38 0.34
CA MET A 23 3.48 7.30 0.35
C MET A 23 2.89 7.33 -1.06
N VAL A 24 3.62 7.81 -2.07
CA VAL A 24 3.11 7.92 -3.44
C VAL A 24 2.96 6.53 -4.07
N PRO A 25 1.80 6.21 -4.68
CA PRO A 25 1.45 4.85 -5.14
C PRO A 25 2.40 4.21 -6.14
N ILE A 26 3.13 5.02 -6.91
CA ILE A 26 4.05 4.55 -7.95
C ILE A 26 5.47 4.43 -7.42
N ILE A 27 5.86 5.35 -6.54
CA ILE A 27 7.21 5.47 -6.01
C ILE A 27 7.45 4.43 -4.92
N GLU A 28 6.53 4.39 -3.94
CA GLU A 28 6.56 3.45 -2.80
C GLU A 28 7.92 3.41 -2.08
N LEU A 29 8.17 2.35 -1.31
CA LEU A 29 9.45 2.08 -0.66
C LEU A 29 10.61 2.01 -1.65
N ARG A 30 10.37 1.46 -2.84
CA ARG A 30 11.40 1.19 -3.86
C ARG A 30 12.01 2.46 -4.41
N GLY A 31 11.21 3.51 -4.56
CA GLY A 31 11.70 4.82 -5.00
C GLY A 31 12.03 5.74 -3.82
N GLY A 32 11.27 5.68 -2.73
CA GLY A 32 11.46 6.52 -1.57
C GLY A 32 12.81 6.28 -0.87
N LEU A 33 13.23 5.02 -0.73
CA LEU A 33 14.51 4.67 -0.11
C LEU A 33 15.71 5.23 -0.89
N PRO A 34 15.90 4.96 -2.20
CA PRO A 34 16.98 5.56 -2.98
C PRO A 34 16.94 7.09 -2.97
N PHE A 35 15.75 7.66 -2.97
CA PHE A 35 15.54 9.10 -2.91
C PHE A 35 16.06 9.70 -1.60
N GLY A 36 15.71 9.09 -0.45
CA GLY A 36 16.21 9.51 0.86
C GLY A 36 17.74 9.44 0.95
N VAL A 37 18.34 8.37 0.44
CA VAL A 37 19.79 8.22 0.38
C VAL A 37 20.43 9.26 -0.54
N ALA A 38 19.82 9.58 -1.68
CA ALA A 38 20.29 10.62 -2.60
C ALA A 38 20.26 12.02 -1.98
N LEU A 39 19.33 12.29 -1.04
CA LEU A 39 19.31 13.50 -0.22
C LEU A 39 20.41 13.52 0.87
N GLY A 40 21.25 12.50 0.94
CA GLY A 40 22.29 12.37 1.94
C GLY A 40 21.80 11.88 3.31
N LEU A 41 20.62 11.26 3.37
CA LEU A 41 20.12 10.62 4.59
C LEU A 41 20.85 9.28 4.78
N PRO A 42 21.42 9.01 5.97
CA PRO A 42 22.05 7.74 6.24
C PRO A 42 21.04 6.59 6.15
N TYR A 43 21.47 5.44 5.66
CA TYR A 43 20.61 4.30 5.35
C TYR A 43 19.75 3.84 6.52
N HIS A 44 20.30 3.87 7.75
CA HIS A 44 19.58 3.48 8.98
C HIS A 44 18.41 4.41 9.34
N LEU A 45 18.37 5.64 8.79
CA LEU A 45 17.26 6.57 8.92
C LEU A 45 16.35 6.55 7.67
N ALA A 46 16.93 6.43 6.48
CA ALA A 46 16.19 6.39 5.23
C ALA A 46 15.28 5.16 5.13
N PHE A 47 15.79 3.99 5.57
CA PHE A 47 15.03 2.75 5.51
C PHE A 47 13.75 2.77 6.38
N PRO A 48 13.80 3.05 7.71
CA PRO A 48 12.59 3.10 8.52
C PRO A 48 11.63 4.23 8.09
N ALA A 49 12.15 5.38 7.65
CA ALA A 49 11.32 6.46 7.12
C ALA A 49 10.53 6.02 5.87
N ALA A 50 11.19 5.35 4.93
CA ALA A 50 10.56 4.85 3.72
C ALA A 50 9.55 3.73 4.01
N VAL A 51 9.87 2.81 4.95
CA VAL A 51 8.96 1.74 5.39
C VAL A 51 7.70 2.32 6.04
N LEU A 52 7.84 3.27 6.95
CA LEU A 52 6.70 3.92 7.60
C LEU A 52 5.84 4.66 6.58
N GLY A 53 6.45 5.41 5.67
CA GLY A 53 5.74 6.09 4.58
C GLY A 53 4.93 5.15 3.71
N ASN A 54 5.49 3.99 3.39
CA ASN A 54 4.80 2.98 2.58
C ASN A 54 3.68 2.25 3.36
N LEU A 55 3.81 2.11 4.68
CA LEU A 55 2.87 1.38 5.53
C LEU A 55 1.63 2.22 5.89
N ILE A 56 1.79 3.54 6.06
CA ILE A 56 0.71 4.44 6.48
C ILE A 56 -0.52 4.40 5.54
N PRO A 57 -0.39 4.48 4.21
CA PRO A 57 -1.55 4.48 3.32
C PRO A 57 -2.27 3.12 3.24
N ALA A 58 -1.59 2.00 3.51
CA ALA A 58 -2.16 0.66 3.36
C ALA A 58 -3.48 0.44 4.14
N PRO A 59 -3.60 0.73 5.45
CA PRO A 59 -4.85 0.56 6.19
C PRO A 59 -5.95 1.51 5.70
N PHE A 60 -5.58 2.73 5.29
CA PHE A 60 -6.54 3.68 4.72
C PHE A 60 -7.11 3.16 3.40
N ILE A 61 -6.28 2.64 2.52
CA ILE A 61 -6.73 2.04 1.25
C ILE A 61 -7.72 0.91 1.53
N ILE A 62 -7.39 -0.02 2.44
CA ILE A 62 -8.24 -1.17 2.73
C ILE A 62 -9.60 -0.75 3.30
N VAL A 63 -9.62 0.26 4.16
CA VAL A 63 -10.87 0.76 4.77
C VAL A 63 -11.69 1.58 3.76
N TYR A 64 -11.04 2.50 3.05
CA TYR A 64 -11.73 3.41 2.14
C TYR A 64 -12.22 2.72 0.88
N ILE A 65 -11.50 1.73 0.35
CA ILE A 65 -11.92 1.02 -0.85
C ILE A 65 -13.26 0.31 -0.63
N ARG A 66 -13.48 -0.26 0.56
CA ARG A 66 -14.76 -0.86 0.91
C ARG A 66 -15.91 0.15 0.90
N ARG A 67 -15.67 1.34 1.48
CA ARG A 67 -16.65 2.44 1.43
C ARG A 67 -16.90 2.94 0.02
N ILE A 68 -15.86 3.03 -0.80
CA ILE A 68 -15.99 3.41 -2.22
C ILE A 68 -16.85 2.39 -2.96
N PHE A 69 -16.68 1.09 -2.72
CA PHE A 69 -17.53 0.06 -3.32
C PHE A 69 -18.98 0.14 -2.84
N GLU A 70 -19.22 0.40 -1.56
CA GLU A 70 -20.56 0.64 -1.03
C GLU A 70 -21.22 1.87 -1.67
N LEU A 71 -20.46 2.97 -1.81
CA LEU A 71 -20.95 4.17 -2.53
C LEU A 71 -21.22 3.87 -4.01
N MET A 72 -20.31 3.15 -4.68
CA MET A 72 -20.52 2.76 -6.08
C MET A 72 -21.77 1.91 -6.26
N ARG A 73 -22.04 0.98 -5.34
CA ARG A 73 -23.30 0.20 -5.33
C ARG A 73 -24.53 1.10 -5.19
N LYS A 74 -24.43 2.16 -4.37
CA LYS A 74 -25.54 3.08 -4.12
C LYS A 74 -25.80 4.02 -5.29
N TYR A 75 -24.76 4.53 -5.94
CA TYR A 75 -24.87 5.58 -6.97
C TYR A 75 -24.80 5.08 -8.42
N LEU A 76 -24.21 3.91 -8.64
CA LEU A 76 -24.02 3.33 -9.98
C LEU A 76 -24.52 1.87 -10.06
N PRO A 77 -25.86 1.66 -10.05
CA PRO A 77 -26.44 0.31 -10.07
C PRO A 77 -26.05 -0.52 -11.31
N ARG A 78 -25.62 0.13 -12.40
CA ARG A 78 -25.13 -0.56 -13.61
C ARG A 78 -23.81 -1.31 -13.40
N LEU A 79 -23.01 -0.91 -12.40
CA LEU A 79 -21.74 -1.57 -12.06
C LEU A 79 -21.89 -2.69 -11.01
N ASN A 80 -23.10 -2.85 -10.42
CA ASN A 80 -23.36 -3.89 -9.42
C ASN A 80 -23.04 -5.28 -9.96
N GLY A 81 -23.41 -5.57 -11.22
CA GLY A 81 -23.10 -6.86 -11.84
C GLY A 81 -21.58 -7.14 -12.01
N LEU A 82 -20.77 -6.12 -12.17
CA LEU A 82 -19.31 -6.25 -12.24
C LEU A 82 -18.71 -6.47 -10.85
N VAL A 83 -19.16 -5.69 -9.88
CA VAL A 83 -18.72 -5.80 -8.47
C VAL A 83 -19.13 -7.15 -7.90
N ASP A 84 -20.38 -7.60 -8.13
CA ASP A 84 -20.87 -8.91 -7.67
C ASP A 84 -20.11 -10.07 -8.32
N ARG A 85 -19.75 -9.99 -9.61
CA ARG A 85 -18.91 -10.99 -10.28
C ARG A 85 -17.49 -11.03 -9.70
N LEU A 86 -16.93 -9.89 -9.35
CA LEU A 86 -15.61 -9.79 -8.73
C LEU A 86 -15.64 -10.35 -7.29
N GLU A 87 -16.67 -10.02 -6.51
CA GLU A 87 -16.87 -10.56 -5.16
C GLU A 87 -17.15 -12.07 -5.18
N GLN A 88 -18.01 -12.55 -6.07
CA GLN A 88 -18.27 -13.99 -6.20
C GLN A 88 -17.04 -14.76 -6.62
N LYS A 89 -16.24 -14.24 -7.56
CA LYS A 89 -14.96 -14.85 -7.94
C LYS A 89 -13.96 -14.84 -6.79
N ALA A 90 -13.92 -13.76 -6.00
CA ALA A 90 -13.07 -13.68 -4.82
C ALA A 90 -13.54 -14.64 -3.71
N HIS A 91 -14.85 -14.75 -3.47
CA HIS A 91 -15.41 -15.69 -2.49
C HIS A 91 -15.25 -17.15 -2.88
N LEU A 92 -15.55 -17.51 -4.14
CA LEU A 92 -15.45 -18.90 -4.61
C LEU A 92 -14.00 -19.41 -4.64
N LYS A 93 -13.04 -18.55 -4.99
CA LYS A 93 -11.62 -18.88 -4.90
C LYS A 93 -11.10 -18.79 -3.47
N GLY A 94 -11.68 -17.90 -2.64
CA GLY A 94 -11.26 -17.64 -1.28
C GLY A 94 -11.47 -18.82 -0.32
N GLN A 95 -12.55 -19.58 -0.45
CA GLN A 95 -12.82 -20.72 0.43
C GLN A 95 -11.84 -21.88 0.24
N LYS A 96 -11.38 -22.12 -0.98
CA LYS A 96 -10.39 -23.19 -1.26
C LYS A 96 -8.94 -22.78 -1.04
N VAL A 97 -8.64 -21.47 -0.99
CA VAL A 97 -7.28 -20.93 -1.01
C VAL A 97 -6.93 -20.13 0.26
N GLN A 98 -7.80 -20.11 1.27
CA GLN A 98 -7.56 -19.34 2.52
C GLN A 98 -6.19 -19.61 3.16
N LYS A 99 -5.68 -20.84 3.05
CA LYS A 99 -4.37 -21.21 3.61
C LYS A 99 -3.20 -20.57 2.85
N TYR A 100 -3.37 -20.31 1.56
CA TYR A 100 -2.31 -19.80 0.66
C TYR A 100 -2.49 -18.33 0.27
N GLN A 101 -3.61 -17.70 0.61
CA GLN A 101 -3.89 -16.30 0.26
C GLN A 101 -2.84 -15.33 0.83
N TYR A 102 -2.45 -15.54 2.09
CA TYR A 102 -1.46 -14.70 2.75
C TYR A 102 -0.07 -14.90 2.15
N ILE A 103 0.32 -16.15 1.87
CA ILE A 103 1.62 -16.46 1.24
C ILE A 103 1.64 -15.94 -0.20
N GLY A 104 0.56 -16.12 -0.95
CA GLY A 104 0.44 -15.60 -2.31
C GLY A 104 0.48 -14.08 -2.36
N LEU A 105 -0.19 -13.40 -1.43
CA LEU A 105 -0.15 -11.95 -1.33
C LEU A 105 1.25 -11.46 -0.90
N TRP A 106 1.87 -12.15 0.05
CA TRP A 106 3.23 -11.85 0.48
C TRP A 106 4.23 -11.96 -0.67
N LEU A 107 4.20 -13.06 -1.43
CA LEU A 107 5.03 -13.24 -2.62
C LEU A 107 4.75 -12.15 -3.67
N PHE A 108 3.47 -11.82 -3.90
CA PHE A 108 3.07 -10.80 -4.85
C PHE A 108 3.64 -9.41 -4.49
N VAL A 109 3.63 -9.05 -3.21
CA VAL A 109 4.20 -7.79 -2.72
C VAL A 109 5.73 -7.84 -2.69
N ALA A 110 6.31 -8.98 -2.33
CA ALA A 110 7.77 -9.17 -2.20
C ALA A 110 8.51 -9.16 -3.54
N ILE A 111 7.88 -9.67 -4.61
CA ILE A 111 8.51 -9.69 -5.93
C ILE A 111 8.59 -8.27 -6.49
N PRO A 112 9.78 -7.76 -6.83
CA PRO A 112 9.99 -6.38 -7.26
C PRO A 112 9.61 -6.16 -8.73
N LEU A 113 8.35 -6.39 -9.08
CA LEU A 113 7.82 -6.09 -10.40
C LEU A 113 7.15 -4.71 -10.44
N PRO A 114 7.16 -4.00 -11.57
CA PRO A 114 6.40 -2.77 -11.72
C PRO A 114 4.90 -3.06 -11.54
N GLY A 115 4.26 -2.30 -10.65
CA GLY A 115 2.84 -2.50 -10.33
C GLY A 115 2.55 -3.54 -9.23
N THR A 116 3.57 -4.17 -8.65
CA THR A 116 3.45 -4.95 -7.42
C THR A 116 4.01 -4.16 -6.25
N GLY A 117 3.24 -3.99 -5.19
CA GLY A 117 3.71 -3.23 -4.03
C GLY A 117 2.63 -3.12 -2.96
N ALA A 118 2.86 -2.30 -1.94
CA ALA A 118 1.95 -2.14 -0.82
C ALA A 118 0.57 -1.62 -1.25
N TRP A 119 0.50 -0.75 -2.23
CA TRP A 119 -0.75 -0.22 -2.75
C TRP A 119 -1.59 -1.27 -3.46
N THR A 120 -1.00 -1.95 -4.45
CA THR A 120 -1.69 -3.03 -5.19
C THR A 120 -1.95 -4.24 -4.31
N GLY A 121 -1.04 -4.56 -3.38
CA GLY A 121 -1.24 -5.59 -2.37
C GLY A 121 -2.40 -5.27 -1.44
N SER A 122 -2.55 -4.01 -1.00
CA SER A 122 -3.65 -3.55 -0.17
C SER A 122 -5.00 -3.62 -0.89
N LEU A 123 -5.03 -3.25 -2.18
CA LEU A 123 -6.21 -3.40 -3.02
C LEU A 123 -6.59 -4.87 -3.18
N ALA A 124 -5.63 -5.74 -3.52
CA ALA A 124 -5.86 -7.19 -3.64
C ALA A 124 -6.36 -7.79 -2.34
N ALA A 125 -5.79 -7.40 -1.20
CA ALA A 125 -6.21 -7.83 0.12
C ALA A 125 -7.64 -7.39 0.47
N ALA A 126 -8.01 -6.16 0.11
CA ALA A 126 -9.35 -5.65 0.30
C ALA A 126 -10.39 -6.42 -0.53
N PHE A 127 -10.07 -6.74 -1.78
CA PHE A 127 -10.91 -7.58 -2.65
C PHE A 127 -11.07 -9.00 -2.12
N LEU A 128 -10.01 -9.57 -1.54
CA LEU A 128 -10.03 -10.90 -0.93
C LEU A 128 -10.67 -10.93 0.47
N GLY A 129 -11.10 -9.78 0.98
CA GLY A 129 -11.74 -9.69 2.30
C GLY A 129 -10.83 -10.03 3.49
N MET A 130 -9.51 -9.87 3.31
CA MET A 130 -8.53 -10.24 4.32
C MET A 130 -8.57 -9.32 5.56
N ARG A 131 -8.28 -9.87 6.75
CA ARG A 131 -8.28 -9.11 7.99
C ARG A 131 -7.02 -8.24 8.12
N LEU A 132 -7.19 -6.96 8.47
CA LEU A 132 -6.12 -5.97 8.64
C LEU A 132 -4.96 -6.44 9.53
N LYS A 133 -5.25 -7.10 10.65
CA LYS A 133 -4.22 -7.58 11.60
C LYS A 133 -3.21 -8.55 10.96
N LYS A 134 -3.66 -9.39 10.03
CA LYS A 134 -2.76 -10.33 9.32
C LYS A 134 -2.05 -9.67 8.14
N LEU A 135 -2.63 -8.61 7.59
CA LEU A 135 -2.07 -7.86 6.47
C LEU A 135 -0.88 -6.98 6.88
N SER A 136 -0.90 -6.42 8.08
CA SER A 136 0.20 -5.60 8.56
C SER A 136 1.52 -6.37 8.63
N LEU A 137 1.47 -7.69 8.90
CA LEU A 137 2.64 -8.58 8.90
C LEU A 137 3.19 -8.87 7.49
N ILE A 138 2.35 -8.74 6.45
CA ILE A 138 2.76 -9.02 5.06
C ILE A 138 3.46 -7.80 4.45
N HIS A 139 3.14 -6.60 4.91
CA HIS A 139 3.68 -5.36 4.38
C HIS A 139 5.02 -4.93 5.04
N ILE A 140 5.39 -5.59 6.13
CA ILE A 140 6.69 -5.42 6.79
C ILE A 140 7.68 -6.38 6.18
#